data_9b9039a61c99321cf5a42d72235e4acc
#
_entry.id   9b9039a61c99321cf5a42d72235e4acc
#
_cell.length_a   1.000
_cell.length_b   1.000
_cell.length_c   1.000
_cell.angle_alpha   90.00
_cell.angle_beta   90.00
_cell.angle_gamma   90.00
#
_symmetry.space_group_name_H-M   'P 1'
#
loop_
_entity.id
_entity.type
_entity.pdbx_description
1 polymer ?
#
loop_
_entity_poly.entity_id
_entity_poly.type
_entity_poly.pdbx_seq_one_letter_code
_entity_poly.pdbx_strand_id
1 'polypeptide(L)'
;YLSGTGDSLDLTVIGAYYGRGKRTNVYGAFLLACYDEDSETYQSVCKIGTGFSEADLDAHYTTLKALEISAAKSYYDLGEAKPDVFFEPRIVWEVLAADLSLSPVYTAARGAIDARGVSLRFPRFVRIRDDKTPDMSTTPEQVASMYRAQVATSARIDDDADEFW
;
A
#
# COMPACT_ATOMS: atom_id res chain seq x y z
N TYR A 1 10.99 8.56 -2.31
CA TYR A 1 10.13 9.12 -1.25
C TYR A 1 9.24 10.19 -1.84
N LEU A 2 8.13 10.45 -1.19
CA LEU A 2 7.25 11.55 -1.57
C LEU A 2 7.98 12.85 -1.29
N SER A 3 8.72 13.34 -2.29
CA SER A 3 9.66 14.42 -2.13
C SER A 3 8.99 15.72 -1.71
N GLY A 4 9.54 16.37 -0.70
CA GLY A 4 9.11 17.66 -0.22
C GLY A 4 7.95 17.64 0.77
N THR A 5 7.27 16.53 0.94
CA THR A 5 6.13 16.44 1.85
C THR A 5 6.44 15.68 3.14
N GLY A 6 7.38 14.73 3.10
CA GLY A 6 7.65 13.86 4.22
C GLY A 6 6.50 12.94 4.59
N ASP A 7 5.50 12.84 3.72
CA ASP A 7 4.28 12.08 3.99
C ASP A 7 4.53 10.58 3.87
N SER A 8 3.96 9.86 4.81
CA SER A 8 3.90 8.40 4.77
C SER A 8 2.44 7.99 4.75
N LEU A 9 2.22 6.70 4.44
CA LEU A 9 0.89 6.12 4.47
C LEU A 9 0.86 5.03 5.53
N ASP A 10 -0.28 4.91 6.21
CA ASP A 10 -0.54 3.84 7.16
C ASP A 10 -1.50 2.87 6.50
N LEU A 11 -1.04 1.68 6.18
CA LEU A 11 -1.79 0.71 5.40
C LEU A 11 -1.92 -0.61 6.14
N THR A 12 -3.07 -1.28 5.94
CA THR A 12 -3.33 -2.57 6.56
C THR A 12 -2.74 -3.69 5.71
N VAL A 13 -2.09 -4.66 6.36
CA VAL A 13 -1.56 -5.85 5.69
C VAL A 13 -2.69 -6.86 5.56
N ILE A 14 -3.13 -7.14 4.33
CA ILE A 14 -4.27 -8.03 4.07
C ILE A 14 -3.89 -9.33 3.39
N GLY A 15 -2.67 -9.44 2.87
CA GLY A 15 -2.22 -10.66 2.22
C GLY A 15 -0.71 -10.69 2.07
N ALA A 16 -0.21 -11.82 1.58
CA ALA A 16 1.21 -12.00 1.34
C ALA A 16 1.45 -12.91 0.16
N TYR A 17 2.66 -12.83 -0.37
CA TYR A 17 3.16 -13.65 -1.46
C TYR A 17 4.34 -14.45 -0.93
N TYR A 18 4.42 -15.73 -1.29
CA TYR A 18 5.57 -16.53 -0.92
C TYR A 18 6.83 -16.03 -1.63
N GLY A 19 7.96 -16.09 -0.93
CA GLY A 19 9.23 -15.74 -1.50
C GLY A 19 9.75 -16.80 -2.45
N ARG A 20 10.95 -16.56 -2.99
CA ARG A 20 11.63 -17.48 -3.91
C ARG A 20 12.97 -17.89 -3.30
N GLY A 21 13.52 -18.99 -3.78
CA GLY A 21 14.76 -19.52 -3.26
C GLY A 21 14.65 -19.88 -1.79
N LYS A 22 15.45 -19.25 -0.94
CA LYS A 22 15.45 -19.48 0.50
C LYS A 22 14.15 -19.10 1.19
N ARG A 23 13.31 -18.29 0.54
CA ARG A 23 12.06 -17.81 1.11
C ARG A 23 10.81 -18.48 0.49
N THR A 24 10.99 -19.62 -0.15
CA THR A 24 9.92 -20.34 -0.87
C THR A 24 8.71 -20.65 0.02
N ASN A 25 8.93 -20.99 1.29
CA ASN A 25 7.87 -21.37 2.22
C ASN A 25 7.54 -20.28 3.24
N VAL A 26 8.06 -19.07 3.04
CA VAL A 26 7.79 -17.93 3.90
C VAL A 26 7.45 -16.73 3.04
N TYR A 27 6.95 -15.67 3.66
CA TYR A 27 6.52 -14.49 2.92
C TYR A 27 7.71 -13.70 2.37
N GLY A 28 7.67 -13.37 1.08
CA GLY A 28 8.67 -12.52 0.44
C GLY A 28 8.16 -11.14 0.10
N ALA A 29 6.83 -10.99 0.04
CA ALA A 29 6.18 -9.71 -0.23
C ALA A 29 4.80 -9.69 0.40
N PHE A 30 4.21 -8.51 0.52
CA PHE A 30 2.94 -8.32 1.22
C PHE A 30 2.01 -7.43 0.40
N LEU A 31 0.71 -7.68 0.54
CA LEU A 31 -0.33 -6.86 -0.08
C LEU A 31 -0.89 -5.91 0.97
N LEU A 32 -0.85 -4.62 0.68
CA LEU A 32 -1.29 -3.57 1.58
C LEU A 32 -2.55 -2.89 1.04
N ALA A 33 -3.39 -2.41 1.95
CA ALA A 33 -4.65 -1.78 1.61
C ALA A 33 -4.90 -0.53 2.43
N CYS A 34 -5.58 0.45 1.82
CA CYS A 34 -6.21 1.56 2.53
C CYS A 34 -7.61 1.14 2.96
N TYR A 35 -8.24 1.93 3.83
CA TYR A 35 -9.58 1.61 4.33
C TYR A 35 -10.57 2.72 3.94
N ASP A 36 -11.66 2.32 3.30
CA ASP A 36 -12.77 3.19 2.94
C ASP A 36 -13.89 3.02 3.96
N GLU A 37 -14.07 4.03 4.80
CA GLU A 37 -15.07 4.05 5.85
C GLU A 37 -16.50 4.04 5.29
N ASP A 38 -16.72 4.71 4.16
CA ASP A 38 -18.04 4.84 3.55
C ASP A 38 -18.58 3.49 3.05
N SER A 39 -17.73 2.70 2.42
CA SER A 39 -18.11 1.37 1.92
C SER A 39 -17.71 0.25 2.87
N GLU A 40 -16.95 0.57 3.93
CA GLU A 40 -16.40 -0.41 4.87
C GLU A 40 -15.57 -1.47 4.15
N THR A 41 -14.74 -1.04 3.18
CA THR A 41 -13.90 -1.94 2.39
C THR A 41 -12.43 -1.59 2.53
N TYR A 42 -11.58 -2.60 2.39
CA TYR A 42 -10.14 -2.44 2.25
C TYR A 42 -9.80 -2.49 0.77
N GLN A 43 -9.24 -1.40 0.25
CA GLN A 43 -8.89 -1.28 -1.17
C GLN A 43 -7.39 -1.49 -1.34
N SER A 44 -7.00 -2.41 -2.21
CA SER A 44 -5.60 -2.74 -2.45
C SER A 44 -4.84 -1.52 -2.99
N VAL A 45 -3.64 -1.28 -2.45
CA VAL A 45 -2.80 -0.13 -2.81
C VAL A 45 -1.52 -0.58 -3.51
N CYS A 46 -0.83 -1.56 -2.95
CA CYS A 46 0.46 -1.97 -3.48
C CYS A 46 0.90 -3.32 -2.95
N LYS A 47 1.89 -3.89 -3.65
CA LYS A 47 2.68 -5.03 -3.19
C LYS A 47 4.02 -4.48 -2.72
N ILE A 48 4.43 -4.85 -1.51
CA ILE A 48 5.69 -4.37 -0.93
C ILE A 48 6.60 -5.56 -0.61
N GLY A 49 7.86 -5.47 -1.06
CA GLY A 49 8.87 -6.51 -0.82
C GLY A 49 10.23 -5.94 -0.48
N THR A 50 10.33 -4.63 -0.22
CA THR A 50 11.58 -3.95 0.07
C THR A 50 11.52 -3.18 1.37
N GLY A 51 12.69 -2.88 1.94
CA GLY A 51 12.79 -2.18 3.22
C GLY A 51 12.87 -3.11 4.41
N PHE A 52 12.97 -4.44 4.16
CA PHE A 52 13.01 -5.45 5.22
C PHE A 52 14.39 -6.07 5.31
N SER A 53 14.88 -6.25 6.55
CA SER A 53 15.98 -7.17 6.84
C SER A 53 15.44 -8.60 6.90
N GLU A 54 16.31 -9.60 6.93
CA GLU A 54 15.88 -10.98 7.12
C GLU A 54 15.21 -11.14 8.49
N ALA A 55 15.73 -10.46 9.51
CA ALA A 55 15.14 -10.48 10.85
C ALA A 55 13.71 -9.88 10.83
N ASP A 56 13.50 -8.79 10.08
CA ASP A 56 12.17 -8.20 9.90
C ASP A 56 11.21 -9.18 9.25
N LEU A 57 11.65 -9.83 8.17
CA LEU A 57 10.82 -10.79 7.44
C LEU A 57 10.44 -11.97 8.33
N ASP A 58 11.37 -12.47 9.14
CA ASP A 58 11.09 -13.57 10.07
C ASP A 58 10.11 -13.15 11.16
N ALA A 59 10.26 -11.95 11.70
CA ALA A 59 9.34 -11.41 12.70
C ALA A 59 7.92 -11.23 12.11
N HIS A 60 7.83 -10.68 10.91
CA HIS A 60 6.54 -10.52 10.22
C HIS A 60 5.90 -11.86 9.91
N TYR A 61 6.70 -12.84 9.48
CA TYR A 61 6.18 -14.18 9.22
C TYR A 61 5.53 -14.77 10.47
N THR A 62 6.23 -14.70 11.60
CA THR A 62 5.72 -15.23 12.87
C THR A 62 4.42 -14.55 13.28
N THR A 63 4.38 -13.21 13.20
CA THR A 63 3.22 -12.42 13.59
C THR A 63 2.03 -12.67 12.66
N LEU A 64 2.26 -12.62 11.34
CA LEU A 64 1.20 -12.71 10.34
C LEU A 64 0.71 -14.13 10.14
N LYS A 65 1.56 -15.12 10.33
CA LYS A 65 1.15 -16.54 10.22
C LYS A 65 -0.02 -16.87 11.14
N ALA A 66 -0.02 -16.29 12.34
CA ALA A 66 -1.12 -16.46 13.30
C ALA A 66 -2.43 -15.81 12.83
N LEU A 67 -2.37 -14.93 11.84
CA LEU A 67 -3.52 -14.20 11.30
C LEU A 67 -4.00 -14.74 9.95
N GLU A 68 -3.34 -15.78 9.41
CA GLU A 68 -3.74 -16.35 8.12
C GLU A 68 -5.16 -16.87 8.14
N ILE A 69 -5.90 -16.58 7.05
CA ILE A 69 -7.25 -17.06 6.83
C ILE A 69 -7.29 -17.81 5.50
N SER A 70 -8.30 -18.66 5.33
CA SER A 70 -8.38 -19.55 4.16
C SER A 70 -8.76 -18.84 2.86
N ALA A 71 -9.36 -17.65 2.96
CA ALA A 71 -9.81 -16.90 1.79
C ALA A 71 -9.92 -15.42 2.14
N ALA A 72 -9.92 -14.57 1.11
CA ALA A 72 -10.11 -13.14 1.27
C ALA A 72 -11.45 -12.84 1.93
N LYS A 73 -11.47 -11.83 2.78
CA LYS A 73 -12.73 -11.33 3.34
C LYS A 73 -13.58 -10.72 2.22
N SER A 74 -14.90 -10.79 2.35
CA SER A 74 -15.82 -10.24 1.36
C SER A 74 -15.64 -8.72 1.17
N TYR A 75 -15.12 -8.04 2.19
CA TYR A 75 -14.89 -6.60 2.16
C TYR A 75 -13.45 -6.23 1.74
N TYR A 76 -12.70 -7.17 1.18
CA TYR A 76 -11.41 -6.87 0.55
C TYR A 76 -11.63 -6.63 -0.94
N ASP A 77 -11.33 -5.43 -1.40
CA ASP A 77 -11.38 -5.07 -2.82
C ASP A 77 -9.98 -5.24 -3.41
N LEU A 78 -9.74 -6.39 -4.01
CA LEU A 78 -8.41 -6.80 -4.45
C LEU A 78 -8.04 -6.31 -5.86
N GLY A 79 -9.05 -6.05 -6.71
CA GLY A 79 -8.81 -5.78 -8.11
C GLY A 79 -8.15 -6.99 -8.79
N GLU A 80 -7.01 -6.76 -9.43
CA GLU A 80 -6.24 -7.80 -10.11
C GLU A 80 -5.16 -8.43 -9.20
N ALA A 81 -5.05 -8.00 -7.95
CA ALA A 81 -4.05 -8.54 -7.03
C ALA A 81 -4.41 -9.96 -6.60
N LYS A 82 -3.43 -10.86 -6.64
CA LYS A 82 -3.61 -12.29 -6.33
C LYS A 82 -2.54 -12.77 -5.35
N PRO A 83 -2.63 -12.40 -4.06
CA PRO A 83 -1.68 -12.90 -3.08
C PRO A 83 -1.87 -14.41 -2.86
N ASP A 84 -0.84 -15.06 -2.37
CA ASP A 84 -0.86 -16.50 -2.08
C ASP A 84 -1.65 -16.79 -0.81
N VAL A 85 -1.62 -15.88 0.16
CA VAL A 85 -2.34 -16.04 1.42
C VAL A 85 -3.01 -14.71 1.80
N PHE A 86 -4.03 -14.81 2.67
CA PHE A 86 -4.77 -13.66 3.20
C PHE A 86 -4.68 -13.66 4.71
N PHE A 87 -4.84 -12.46 5.30
CA PHE A 87 -4.79 -12.27 6.76
C PHE A 87 -6.05 -11.61 7.26
N GLU A 88 -6.35 -11.83 8.55
CA GLU A 88 -7.28 -10.99 9.28
C GLU A 88 -6.72 -9.55 9.29
N PRO A 89 -7.58 -8.52 9.13
CA PRO A 89 -7.09 -7.14 9.09
C PRO A 89 -6.80 -6.65 10.51
N ARG A 90 -5.55 -6.84 10.94
CA ARG A 90 -5.12 -6.52 12.31
C ARG A 90 -3.87 -5.65 12.36
N ILE A 91 -3.00 -5.77 11.36
CA ILE A 91 -1.67 -5.16 11.39
C ILE A 91 -1.66 -3.97 10.43
N VAL A 92 -1.20 -2.82 10.94
CA VAL A 92 -1.03 -1.59 10.17
C VAL A 92 0.45 -1.26 10.10
N TRP A 93 0.95 -0.97 8.90
CA TRP A 93 2.33 -0.59 8.66
C TRP A 93 2.40 0.84 8.13
N GLU A 94 3.37 1.59 8.61
CA GLU A 94 3.74 2.87 8.01
C GLU A 94 4.72 2.59 6.87
N VAL A 95 4.42 3.15 5.69
CA VAL A 95 5.24 2.95 4.50
C VAL A 95 5.49 4.28 3.79
N LEU A 96 6.61 4.35 3.08
CA LEU A 96 6.95 5.46 2.20
C LEU A 96 6.94 4.96 0.76
N ALA A 97 6.82 5.88 -0.18
CA ALA A 97 6.91 5.59 -1.60
C ALA A 97 7.71 6.68 -2.31
N ALA A 98 8.30 6.34 -3.46
CA ALA A 98 8.96 7.34 -4.30
C ALA A 98 7.94 8.30 -4.88
N ASP A 99 6.85 7.76 -5.39
CA ASP A 99 5.70 8.56 -5.88
C ASP A 99 4.46 7.66 -5.95
N LEU A 100 3.34 8.25 -6.37
CA LEU A 100 2.12 7.52 -6.63
C LEU A 100 1.88 7.46 -8.14
N SER A 101 1.23 6.38 -8.59
CA SER A 101 0.90 6.18 -10.01
C SER A 101 -0.48 5.58 -10.14
N LEU A 102 -1.06 5.72 -11.32
CA LEU A 102 -2.31 5.02 -11.65
C LEU A 102 -1.99 3.58 -12.01
N SER A 103 -2.82 2.65 -11.54
CA SER A 103 -2.61 1.22 -11.74
C SER A 103 -3.89 0.52 -12.15
N PRO A 104 -3.85 -0.34 -13.19
CA PRO A 104 -5.01 -1.16 -13.53
C PRO A 104 -5.19 -2.35 -12.56
N VAL A 105 -4.21 -2.61 -11.69
CA VAL A 105 -4.20 -3.76 -10.78
C VAL A 105 -4.88 -3.44 -9.46
N TYR A 106 -4.51 -2.31 -8.85
CA TYR A 106 -4.93 -1.97 -7.49
C TYR A 106 -6.15 -1.06 -7.50
N THR A 107 -6.91 -1.06 -6.42
CA THR A 107 -8.25 -0.46 -6.36
C THR A 107 -8.33 0.82 -5.55
N ALA A 108 -7.26 1.19 -4.85
CA ALA A 108 -7.28 2.36 -3.97
C ALA A 108 -7.69 3.62 -4.76
N ALA A 109 -8.69 4.34 -4.25
CA ALA A 109 -9.19 5.58 -4.84
C ALA A 109 -9.67 5.42 -6.29
N ARG A 110 -10.03 4.20 -6.74
CA ARG A 110 -10.56 3.96 -8.08
C ARG A 110 -11.85 4.79 -8.26
N GLY A 111 -11.90 5.51 -9.37
CA GLY A 111 -13.05 6.39 -9.68
C GLY A 111 -12.92 7.80 -9.13
N ALA A 112 -11.98 8.06 -8.21
CA ALA A 112 -11.78 9.40 -7.66
C ALA A 112 -10.97 10.29 -8.61
N ILE A 113 -10.02 9.72 -9.32
CA ILE A 113 -9.13 10.41 -10.23
C ILE A 113 -9.29 9.88 -11.65
N ASP A 114 -9.35 8.56 -11.77
CA ASP A 114 -9.33 7.82 -13.05
C ASP A 114 -10.11 6.52 -12.83
N ALA A 115 -10.42 5.81 -13.90
CA ALA A 115 -11.02 4.48 -13.84
C ALA A 115 -10.06 3.46 -13.21
N ARG A 116 -8.76 3.76 -13.22
CA ARG A 116 -7.73 2.95 -12.55
C ARG A 116 -7.59 3.38 -11.09
N GLY A 117 -7.07 2.50 -10.26
CA GLY A 117 -6.73 2.82 -8.88
C GLY A 117 -5.39 3.55 -8.79
N VAL A 118 -5.09 4.06 -7.60
CA VAL A 118 -3.80 4.69 -7.30
C VAL A 118 -2.94 3.69 -6.55
N SER A 119 -1.67 3.59 -6.93
CA SER A 119 -0.72 2.69 -6.30
C SER A 119 0.54 3.43 -5.90
N LEU A 120 1.33 2.83 -5.02
CA LEU A 120 2.62 3.36 -4.61
C LEU A 120 3.72 2.76 -5.49
N ARG A 121 4.61 3.62 -6.00
CA ARG A 121 5.81 3.19 -6.71
C ARG A 121 6.97 3.11 -5.75
N PHE A 122 7.69 1.99 -5.82
CA PHE A 122 8.85 1.73 -4.96
C PHE A 122 8.51 1.92 -3.47
N PRO A 123 7.49 1.20 -2.97
CA PRO A 123 7.10 1.33 -1.57
C PRO A 123 8.18 0.74 -0.66
N ARG A 124 8.33 1.34 0.53
CA ARG A 124 9.32 0.92 1.49
C ARG A 124 8.72 0.88 2.89
N PHE A 125 8.95 -0.22 3.60
CA PHE A 125 8.51 -0.39 4.97
C PHE A 125 9.29 0.55 5.90
N VAL A 126 8.57 1.21 6.81
CA VAL A 126 9.15 2.08 7.83
C VAL A 126 9.02 1.42 9.21
N ARG A 127 7.80 1.14 9.65
CA ARG A 127 7.57 0.55 10.98
C ARG A 127 6.15 -0.02 11.08
N ILE A 128 5.95 -0.85 12.10
CA ILE A 128 4.61 -1.29 12.47
C ILE A 128 3.95 -0.16 13.27
N ARG A 129 2.68 0.11 12.95
CA ARG A 129 1.86 1.09 13.68
C ARG A 129 0.95 0.35 14.66
N ASP A 130 1.52 -0.09 15.78
CA ASP A 130 0.77 -0.77 16.83
C ASP A 130 -0.14 0.17 17.65
N ASP A 131 -0.01 1.48 17.42
CA ASP A 131 -0.88 2.54 17.95
C ASP A 131 -2.14 2.78 17.12
N LYS A 132 -2.29 2.09 15.96
CA LYS A 132 -3.44 2.25 15.06
C LYS A 132 -4.15 0.93 14.82
N THR A 133 -5.47 1.00 14.73
CA THR A 133 -6.30 -0.11 14.26
C THR A 133 -6.47 -0.02 12.74
N PRO A 134 -6.85 -1.12 12.05
CA PRO A 134 -6.99 -1.11 10.59
C PRO A 134 -7.97 -0.05 10.05
N ASP A 135 -9.03 0.24 10.78
CA ASP A 135 -10.00 1.27 10.40
C ASP A 135 -9.43 2.69 10.50
N MET A 136 -8.24 2.85 11.07
CA MET A 136 -7.49 4.11 11.12
C MET A 136 -6.45 4.22 10.02
N SER A 137 -6.43 3.29 9.06
CA SER A 137 -5.54 3.34 7.91
C SER A 137 -5.81 4.58 7.05
N THR A 138 -4.82 4.95 6.24
CA THR A 138 -4.99 6.01 5.24
C THR A 138 -6.25 5.72 4.42
N THR A 139 -7.03 6.77 4.13
CA THR A 139 -8.29 6.65 3.40
C THR A 139 -8.07 6.80 1.89
N PRO A 140 -9.00 6.31 1.05
CA PRO A 140 -8.92 6.53 -0.39
C PRO A 140 -8.87 8.02 -0.76
N GLU A 141 -9.59 8.87 -0.02
CA GLU A 141 -9.59 10.31 -0.23
C GLU A 141 -8.21 10.91 0.03
N GLN A 142 -7.53 10.44 1.07
CA GLN A 142 -6.16 10.87 1.36
C GLN A 142 -5.19 10.42 0.27
N VAL A 143 -5.33 9.20 -0.22
CA VAL A 143 -4.53 8.67 -1.33
C VAL A 143 -4.75 9.51 -2.59
N ALA A 144 -6.00 9.82 -2.92
CA ALA A 144 -6.35 10.66 -4.05
C ALA A 144 -5.78 12.07 -3.91
N SER A 145 -5.86 12.65 -2.72
CA SER A 145 -5.32 13.99 -2.43
C SER A 145 -3.80 14.03 -2.61
N MET A 146 -3.10 12.99 -2.16
CA MET A 146 -1.66 12.89 -2.33
C MET A 146 -1.28 12.82 -3.82
N TYR A 147 -2.04 12.05 -4.60
CA TYR A 147 -1.81 11.95 -6.04
C TYR A 147 -2.04 13.31 -6.73
N ARG A 148 -3.12 14.00 -6.40
CA ARG A 148 -3.43 15.33 -6.97
C ARG A 148 -2.34 16.35 -6.62
N ALA A 149 -1.84 16.33 -5.39
CA ALA A 149 -0.77 17.22 -4.96
C ALA A 149 0.51 16.96 -5.75
N GLN A 150 0.82 15.70 -6.00
CA GLN A 150 1.98 15.29 -6.80
C GLN A 150 1.87 15.80 -8.24
N VAL A 151 0.71 15.64 -8.87
CA VAL A 151 0.46 16.11 -10.24
C VAL A 151 0.57 17.63 -10.31
N ALA A 152 -0.01 18.35 -9.35
CA ALA A 152 0.06 19.80 -9.29
C ALA A 152 1.50 20.30 -9.14
N THR A 153 2.31 19.62 -8.32
CA THR A 153 3.73 19.94 -8.13
C THR A 153 4.52 19.71 -9.43
N SER A 154 4.27 18.61 -10.11
CA SER A 154 4.92 18.32 -11.40
C SER A 154 4.56 19.36 -12.46
N ALA A 155 3.29 19.78 -12.53
CA ALA A 155 2.84 20.81 -13.46
C ALA A 155 3.52 22.16 -13.20
N ARG A 156 3.70 22.54 -11.92
CA ARG A 156 4.41 23.76 -11.56
C ARG A 156 5.88 23.73 -11.97
N ILE A 157 6.54 22.59 -11.80
CA ILE A 157 7.93 22.42 -12.21
C ILE A 157 8.06 22.57 -13.73
N ASP A 158 7.14 22.00 -14.49
CA ASP A 158 7.13 22.12 -15.96
C ASP A 158 6.89 23.56 -16.40
N ASP A 159 5.95 24.27 -15.77
CA ASP A 159 5.69 25.68 -16.04
C ASP A 159 6.92 26.55 -15.75
N ASP A 160 7.58 26.31 -14.62
CA ASP A 160 8.79 27.05 -14.24
C ASP A 160 9.94 26.77 -15.22
N ALA A 161 10.06 25.54 -15.70
CA ALA A 161 11.05 25.18 -16.69
C ALA A 161 10.80 25.89 -18.03
N ASP A 162 9.57 26.03 -18.43
CA ASP A 162 9.20 26.73 -19.68
C ASP A 162 9.53 28.23 -19.63
N GLU A 163 9.51 28.85 -18.46
CA GLU A 163 9.84 30.26 -18.29
C GLU A 163 11.31 30.57 -18.56
N PHE A 164 12.19 29.57 -18.50
CA PHE A 164 13.61 29.74 -18.75
C PHE A 164 14.00 29.60 -20.23
N TRP A 165 13.09 29.22 -21.08
CA TRP A 165 13.31 29.03 -22.53
C TRP A 165 12.62 30.10 -23.34
#